data_fd42660b9aeb8b83b13c3beee6422dfe
#
_entry.id   fd42660b9aeb8b83b13c3beee6422dfe
#
_cell.length_a   1.000
_cell.length_b   1.000
_cell.length_c   1.000
_cell.angle_alpha   90.00
_cell.angle_beta   90.00
_cell.angle_gamma   90.00
#
_symmetry.space_group_name_H-M   'P 1'
#
loop_
_entity.id
_entity.type
_entity.pdbx_description
1 polymer ?
#
loop_
_entity_poly.entity_id
_entity_poly.type
_entity_poly.pdbx_seq_one_letter_code
_entity_poly.pdbx_strand_id
1 'polypeptide(L)'
;MASRCLSLLLLIAASTPLFANQYFTIQLVDSATGRGVPLVELSPQGGNSLVTDSNGIVAFNEASLMNQDVFFGLSSYGYSNGGQTLHPTVGGAVQIPIERLNRAERLYRVTGTGIYRDSVLVGANTPINQPLLNANVRGQDSVQTAVYKGQIYWFWGDTLYEQGGLGNFRTAGARSQLPAQGGLDPSQGVNLEYFVNPANGWAKQMMPVAEPGAMWIDGVFTVNDDAGNERLFGRNARYLDLATNVEQGLALFNDSTKTFQRFQSYSLTAPITPQGHAFRHTADGDDYIYFSLTYPNVRVKADWNHVTQISMWEAYTPLRANTRYDSSNPPLDLDESGNPIFGWKTNTDPLSYEMLEDLVQQGHLTRDELPFRLEDHATGEAVRLHRSSVHWNEFRQSWVMIGVEAFGDSFLGEVWFSEAPTPEGPWANAVKVATHDRGPGADYTFYNPASRPFFDQAGGRYIYFEGTYANTFSGNPDQTPLYDYNQMMYRLDLATIPNLFPRLTGDYNGDGAVDAADYIVWRKTFGSNTVLHADGSRSGTIDDIDYDLWVRSFGVLNPPSSPTQFVPEPSTWLLVSGGGCLLGVILSRSGRCFKPRFGRSAGLIAAPPVD
;
A
#
# COMPACT_ATOMS: atom_id res chain seq x y z
N MET A 1 -25.53 -73.96 10.73
CA MET A 1 -24.17 -73.99 10.18
C MET A 1 -23.92 -72.63 9.54
N ALA A 2 -23.22 -71.77 10.23
CA ALA A 2 -22.90 -70.41 9.83
C ALA A 2 -21.46 -70.36 9.31
N SER A 3 -21.29 -70.08 8.03
CA SER A 3 -19.98 -69.91 7.42
C SER A 3 -19.54 -68.42 7.55
N ARG A 4 -18.47 -68.20 8.29
CA ARG A 4 -17.82 -66.87 8.40
C ARG A 4 -16.81 -66.72 7.28
N CYS A 5 -17.10 -65.83 6.32
CA CYS A 5 -16.10 -65.32 5.37
C CYS A 5 -15.22 -64.26 6.08
N LEU A 6 -13.94 -64.56 6.23
CA LEU A 6 -12.93 -63.66 6.72
C LEU A 6 -12.34 -62.89 5.50
N SER A 7 -12.72 -61.63 5.34
CA SER A 7 -12.13 -60.77 4.31
C SER A 7 -10.79 -60.24 4.81
N LEU A 8 -9.72 -60.66 4.19
CA LEU A 8 -8.36 -60.20 4.41
C LEU A 8 -8.17 -58.88 3.64
N LEU A 9 -8.17 -57.73 4.34
CA LEU A 9 -7.76 -56.44 3.76
C LEU A 9 -6.25 -56.42 3.61
N LEU A 10 -5.75 -56.55 2.41
CA LEU A 10 -4.34 -56.27 2.07
C LEU A 10 -4.14 -54.75 2.10
N LEU A 11 -3.51 -54.21 3.15
CA LEU A 11 -2.95 -52.86 3.13
C LEU A 11 -1.72 -52.87 2.20
N ILE A 12 -1.87 -52.38 0.98
CA ILE A 12 -0.75 -52.01 0.13
C ILE A 12 -0.21 -50.72 0.65
N ALA A 13 0.82 -50.78 1.48
CA ALA A 13 1.64 -49.61 1.80
C ALA A 13 2.37 -49.20 0.50
N ALA A 14 1.86 -48.15 -0.15
CA ALA A 14 2.60 -47.50 -1.22
C ALA A 14 3.86 -46.90 -0.57
N SER A 15 4.99 -47.60 -0.72
CA SER A 15 6.31 -47.04 -0.45
C SER A 15 6.58 -45.98 -1.51
N THR A 16 6.35 -44.70 -1.19
CA THR A 16 6.98 -43.62 -1.93
C THR A 16 8.48 -43.85 -1.90
N PRO A 17 9.18 -43.81 -3.06
CA PRO A 17 10.63 -43.93 -3.04
C PRO A 17 11.16 -42.74 -2.23
N LEU A 18 11.79 -43.01 -1.10
CA LEU A 18 12.66 -42.08 -0.42
C LEU A 18 13.87 -41.87 -1.37
N PHE A 19 13.81 -40.89 -2.26
CA PHE A 19 15.02 -40.31 -2.79
C PHE A 19 15.74 -39.71 -1.59
N ALA A 20 16.84 -40.28 -1.20
CA ALA A 20 17.70 -39.72 -0.17
C ALA A 20 18.00 -38.27 -0.60
N ASN A 21 17.54 -37.28 0.21
CA ASN A 21 17.82 -35.89 -0.08
C ASN A 21 19.33 -35.70 -0.17
N GLN A 22 19.85 -35.39 -1.36
CA GLN A 22 21.28 -35.22 -1.57
C GLN A 22 21.82 -33.86 -1.13
N TYR A 23 20.91 -32.95 -0.72
CA TYR A 23 21.22 -31.59 -0.30
C TYR A 23 21.31 -31.48 1.22
N PHE A 24 22.16 -30.56 1.69
CA PHE A 24 22.03 -30.01 3.03
C PHE A 24 21.00 -28.86 2.98
N THR A 25 20.14 -28.79 4.01
CA THR A 25 19.04 -27.83 4.04
C THR A 25 19.19 -26.89 5.23
N ILE A 26 19.14 -25.58 4.99
CA ILE A 26 19.03 -24.58 6.04
C ILE A 26 17.67 -23.90 5.87
N GLN A 27 16.87 -23.84 6.92
CA GLN A 27 15.63 -23.08 6.96
C GLN A 27 15.76 -21.93 7.95
N LEU A 28 15.62 -20.70 7.47
CA LEU A 28 15.57 -19.48 8.28
C LEU A 28 14.11 -19.19 8.63
N VAL A 29 13.80 -19.04 9.93
CA VAL A 29 12.44 -18.79 10.40
C VAL A 29 12.37 -17.54 11.24
N ASP A 30 11.27 -16.79 11.12
CA ASP A 30 10.92 -15.69 12.02
C ASP A 30 10.75 -16.25 13.43
N SER A 31 11.51 -15.74 14.39
CA SER A 31 11.53 -16.26 15.77
C SER A 31 10.19 -16.10 16.51
N ALA A 32 9.37 -15.12 16.08
CA ALA A 32 8.08 -14.85 16.72
C ALA A 32 6.95 -15.74 16.15
N THR A 33 7.02 -16.10 14.85
CA THR A 33 5.92 -16.82 14.17
C THR A 33 6.29 -18.24 13.76
N GLY A 34 7.58 -18.59 13.71
CA GLY A 34 8.08 -19.86 13.18
C GLY A 34 7.97 -19.99 11.65
N ARG A 35 7.51 -18.95 10.97
CA ARG A 35 7.37 -18.93 9.53
C ARG A 35 8.73 -18.81 8.85
N GLY A 36 8.91 -19.49 7.71
CA GLY A 36 10.09 -19.32 6.87
C GLY A 36 10.21 -17.89 6.34
N VAL A 37 11.42 -17.33 6.37
CA VAL A 37 11.71 -15.96 5.94
C VAL A 37 12.36 -15.95 4.58
N PRO A 38 11.71 -15.41 3.52
CA PRO A 38 12.31 -15.26 2.20
C PRO A 38 13.37 -14.16 2.19
N LEU A 39 14.28 -14.19 1.20
CA LEU A 39 15.31 -13.18 0.98
C LEU A 39 16.26 -12.97 2.18
N VAL A 40 16.56 -14.02 2.93
CA VAL A 40 17.70 -14.01 3.85
C VAL A 40 18.93 -14.45 3.06
N GLU A 41 19.94 -13.62 3.08
CA GLU A 41 21.23 -13.93 2.50
C GLU A 41 22.09 -14.70 3.50
N LEU A 42 22.62 -15.84 3.06
CA LEU A 42 23.59 -16.64 3.78
C LEU A 42 24.93 -16.52 3.06
N SER A 43 25.93 -15.97 3.72
CA SER A 43 27.28 -15.79 3.19
C SER A 43 28.22 -16.82 3.82
N PRO A 44 28.45 -17.99 3.16
CA PRO A 44 29.37 -18.99 3.68
C PRO A 44 30.82 -18.52 3.52
N GLN A 45 31.64 -18.80 4.52
CA GLN A 45 33.07 -18.53 4.42
C GLN A 45 33.69 -19.39 3.32
N GLY A 46 34.18 -18.76 2.27
CA GLY A 46 34.84 -19.43 1.13
C GLY A 46 33.89 -19.96 0.05
N GLY A 47 32.62 -19.56 0.05
CA GLY A 47 31.61 -19.91 -0.96
C GLY A 47 30.84 -18.72 -1.50
N ASN A 48 29.95 -18.98 -2.45
CA ASN A 48 29.01 -17.96 -2.96
C ASN A 48 27.86 -17.74 -1.98
N SER A 49 27.33 -16.54 -1.95
CA SER A 49 26.12 -16.24 -1.20
C SER A 49 24.92 -17.05 -1.68
N LEU A 50 24.13 -17.52 -0.72
CA LEU A 50 22.88 -18.24 -0.93
C LEU A 50 21.73 -17.37 -0.41
N VAL A 51 20.54 -17.47 -1.02
CA VAL A 51 19.38 -16.68 -0.62
C VAL A 51 18.18 -17.59 -0.44
N THR A 52 17.46 -17.42 0.68
CA THR A 52 16.29 -18.25 0.98
C THR A 52 15.13 -18.02 0.03
N ASP A 53 14.45 -19.10 -0.35
CA ASP A 53 13.19 -19.07 -1.08
C ASP A 53 12.00 -18.64 -0.19
N SER A 54 10.77 -18.68 -0.70
CA SER A 54 9.59 -18.21 0.04
C SER A 54 9.21 -19.05 1.27
N ASN A 55 9.75 -20.25 1.43
CA ASN A 55 9.65 -21.02 2.68
C ASN A 55 10.84 -20.78 3.62
N GLY A 56 11.70 -19.83 3.32
CA GLY A 56 12.91 -19.58 4.10
C GLY A 56 13.99 -20.66 3.93
N ILE A 57 13.96 -21.42 2.85
CA ILE A 57 14.84 -22.56 2.63
C ILE A 57 15.95 -22.21 1.66
N VAL A 58 17.18 -22.63 1.97
CA VAL A 58 18.27 -22.86 1.02
C VAL A 58 18.67 -24.33 1.07
N ALA A 59 18.97 -24.88 -0.11
CA ALA A 59 19.40 -26.27 -0.29
C ALA A 59 20.64 -26.31 -1.19
N PHE A 60 21.72 -26.89 -0.70
CA PHE A 60 22.99 -26.96 -1.44
C PHE A 60 23.71 -28.31 -1.26
N ASN A 61 24.57 -28.62 -2.21
CA ASN A 61 25.43 -29.78 -2.18
C ASN A 61 26.80 -29.43 -2.83
N GLU A 62 27.36 -28.30 -2.43
CA GLU A 62 28.65 -27.82 -2.95
C GLU A 62 29.78 -28.47 -2.19
N ALA A 63 30.69 -29.17 -2.91
CA ALA A 63 31.78 -29.92 -2.32
C ALA A 63 32.67 -29.06 -1.37
N SER A 64 32.81 -27.77 -1.68
CA SER A 64 33.56 -26.82 -0.86
C SER A 64 32.91 -26.49 0.49
N LEU A 65 31.63 -26.81 0.68
CA LEU A 65 30.87 -26.53 1.89
C LEU A 65 30.53 -27.79 2.68
N MET A 66 30.66 -28.99 2.07
CA MET A 66 30.21 -30.24 2.67
C MET A 66 31.30 -30.92 3.52
N ASN A 67 30.86 -31.63 4.58
CA ASN A 67 31.67 -32.44 5.49
C ASN A 67 32.81 -31.66 6.19
N GLN A 68 32.60 -30.39 6.45
CA GLN A 68 33.52 -29.53 7.22
C GLN A 68 32.73 -28.45 7.96
N ASP A 69 33.37 -27.83 8.92
CA ASP A 69 32.77 -26.70 9.64
C ASP A 69 32.85 -25.43 8.78
N VAL A 70 31.68 -24.83 8.52
CA VAL A 70 31.57 -23.62 7.70
C VAL A 70 30.79 -22.58 8.49
N PHE A 71 31.32 -21.38 8.60
CA PHE A 71 30.59 -20.25 9.16
C PHE A 71 29.72 -19.62 8.06
N PHE A 72 28.43 -19.47 8.35
CA PHE A 72 27.46 -18.76 7.53
C PHE A 72 27.10 -17.43 8.21
N GLY A 73 27.47 -16.32 7.60
CA GLY A 73 26.94 -15.01 7.95
C GLY A 73 25.49 -14.90 7.47
N LEU A 74 24.63 -14.28 8.26
CA LEU A 74 23.20 -14.10 7.99
C LEU A 74 22.87 -12.62 7.92
N SER A 75 22.26 -12.16 6.85
CA SER A 75 21.76 -10.81 6.70
C SER A 75 20.42 -10.76 5.97
N SER A 76 19.55 -9.83 6.38
CA SER A 76 18.28 -9.60 5.72
C SER A 76 17.70 -8.24 6.10
N TYR A 77 17.00 -7.61 5.18
CA TYR A 77 16.29 -6.37 5.47
C TYR A 77 15.21 -6.60 6.54
N GLY A 78 15.16 -5.72 7.52
CA GLY A 78 14.15 -5.76 8.59
C GLY A 78 14.23 -6.95 9.53
N TYR A 79 15.36 -7.67 9.54
CA TYR A 79 15.69 -8.73 10.47
C TYR A 79 17.08 -8.49 11.08
N SER A 80 17.33 -9.07 12.26
CA SER A 80 18.64 -9.00 12.90
C SER A 80 19.69 -9.77 12.09
N ASN A 81 20.86 -9.17 11.91
CA ASN A 81 22.02 -9.84 11.35
C ASN A 81 22.62 -10.83 12.35
N GLY A 82 23.26 -11.88 11.86
CA GLY A 82 23.87 -12.89 12.71
C GLY A 82 24.82 -13.80 11.95
N GLY A 83 25.05 -14.96 12.50
CA GLY A 83 25.83 -16.01 11.86
C GLY A 83 25.97 -17.25 12.74
N GLN A 84 26.23 -18.39 12.09
CA GLN A 84 26.37 -19.66 12.78
C GLN A 84 27.36 -20.57 12.04
N THR A 85 28.20 -21.28 12.79
CA THR A 85 29.00 -22.36 12.23
C THR A 85 28.17 -23.64 12.16
N LEU A 86 28.11 -24.24 10.98
CA LEU A 86 27.41 -25.49 10.69
C LEU A 86 28.38 -26.52 10.16
N HIS A 87 28.00 -27.81 10.26
CA HIS A 87 28.69 -28.94 9.65
C HIS A 87 27.78 -29.60 8.59
N PRO A 88 27.71 -29.07 7.36
CA PRO A 88 26.81 -29.58 6.35
C PRO A 88 27.15 -31.04 5.96
N THR A 89 26.14 -31.89 5.96
CA THR A 89 26.24 -33.30 5.54
C THR A 89 25.10 -33.62 4.56
N VAL A 90 25.29 -34.59 3.73
CA VAL A 90 24.30 -35.05 2.76
C VAL A 90 23.01 -35.47 3.49
N GLY A 91 21.88 -34.90 3.10
CA GLY A 91 20.58 -35.17 3.71
C GLY A 91 20.36 -34.53 5.11
N GLY A 92 21.35 -33.79 5.61
CA GLY A 92 21.22 -33.06 6.87
C GLY A 92 20.33 -31.82 6.73
N ALA A 93 19.74 -31.38 7.85
CA ALA A 93 18.92 -30.19 7.89
C ALA A 93 19.09 -29.44 9.22
N VAL A 94 18.97 -28.12 9.17
CA VAL A 94 18.96 -27.24 10.33
C VAL A 94 17.93 -26.13 10.17
N GLN A 95 17.28 -25.74 11.28
CA GLN A 95 16.42 -24.59 11.34
C GLN A 95 17.07 -23.52 12.22
N ILE A 96 17.13 -22.29 11.73
CA ILE A 96 17.75 -21.16 12.42
C ILE A 96 16.70 -20.06 12.59
N PRO A 97 16.32 -19.70 13.82
CA PRO A 97 15.45 -18.57 14.07
C PRO A 97 16.22 -17.26 13.93
N ILE A 98 15.58 -16.26 13.29
CA ILE A 98 16.06 -14.89 13.19
C ILE A 98 15.02 -13.93 13.76
N GLU A 99 15.46 -12.87 14.41
CA GLU A 99 14.58 -11.88 15.03
C GLU A 99 14.12 -10.85 13.98
N ARG A 100 12.81 -10.61 13.92
CA ARG A 100 12.22 -9.59 13.07
C ARG A 100 12.27 -8.23 13.76
N LEU A 101 12.82 -7.23 13.06
CA LEU A 101 12.90 -5.84 13.48
C LEU A 101 11.74 -5.01 12.92
N ASN A 102 11.27 -5.35 11.72
CA ASN A 102 10.11 -4.72 11.11
C ASN A 102 8.81 -5.05 11.86
N ARG A 103 7.85 -4.12 11.89
CA ARG A 103 6.48 -4.40 12.38
C ARG A 103 5.74 -5.33 11.43
N ALA A 104 5.86 -5.08 10.13
CA ALA A 104 5.28 -5.94 9.09
C ALA A 104 6.11 -7.22 8.91
N GLU A 105 5.42 -8.35 8.79
CA GLU A 105 5.99 -9.66 8.51
C GLU A 105 6.13 -9.88 7.00
N ARG A 106 7.34 -10.19 6.52
CA ARG A 106 7.59 -10.54 5.13
C ARG A 106 7.18 -11.98 4.87
N LEU A 107 6.24 -12.20 3.95
CA LEU A 107 5.60 -13.50 3.79
C LEU A 107 6.21 -14.35 2.67
N TYR A 108 6.17 -13.85 1.44
CA TYR A 108 6.61 -14.61 0.25
C TYR A 108 6.75 -13.69 -0.96
N ARG A 109 7.41 -14.18 -1.99
CA ARG A 109 7.41 -13.54 -3.31
C ARG A 109 6.13 -13.90 -4.07
N VAL A 110 5.46 -12.90 -4.63
CA VAL A 110 4.22 -13.07 -5.41
C VAL A 110 4.55 -13.45 -6.86
N THR A 111 5.62 -12.90 -7.41
CA THR A 111 6.02 -13.06 -8.82
C THR A 111 7.45 -13.56 -8.95
N GLY A 112 7.84 -14.01 -10.13
CA GLY A 112 9.21 -14.28 -10.53
C GLY A 112 9.57 -15.75 -10.63
N THR A 113 10.84 -15.99 -10.96
CA THR A 113 11.43 -17.33 -11.10
C THR A 113 11.82 -17.89 -9.74
N GLY A 114 11.63 -19.20 -9.55
CA GLY A 114 12.16 -19.92 -8.38
C GLY A 114 11.58 -19.48 -7.05
N ILE A 115 10.30 -19.09 -7.02
CA ILE A 115 9.61 -18.63 -5.77
C ILE A 115 9.80 -19.63 -4.63
N TYR A 116 9.77 -20.94 -4.93
CA TYR A 116 9.99 -22.07 -4.00
C TYR A 116 11.05 -23.05 -4.53
N ARG A 117 12.12 -22.54 -5.14
CA ARG A 117 13.13 -23.36 -5.82
C ARG A 117 13.74 -24.41 -4.89
N ASP A 118 14.23 -23.99 -3.76
CA ASP A 118 14.96 -24.86 -2.85
C ASP A 118 14.01 -25.78 -2.07
N SER A 119 12.80 -25.31 -1.81
CA SER A 119 11.69 -26.13 -1.28
C SER A 119 11.40 -27.31 -2.21
N VAL A 120 11.28 -27.07 -3.52
CA VAL A 120 11.06 -28.14 -4.51
C VAL A 120 12.23 -29.12 -4.57
N LEU A 121 13.48 -28.64 -4.50
CA LEU A 121 14.67 -29.49 -4.51
C LEU A 121 14.69 -30.49 -3.34
N VAL A 122 14.20 -30.08 -2.18
CA VAL A 122 14.18 -30.94 -0.98
C VAL A 122 12.85 -31.65 -0.73
N GLY A 123 11.88 -31.49 -1.65
CA GLY A 123 10.56 -32.09 -1.54
C GLY A 123 9.66 -31.47 -0.44
N ALA A 124 9.95 -30.23 -0.03
CA ALA A 124 9.10 -29.50 0.89
C ALA A 124 7.78 -29.06 0.21
N ASN A 125 6.74 -28.90 1.01
CA ASN A 125 5.44 -28.47 0.50
C ASN A 125 5.50 -27.03 -0.06
N THR A 126 4.90 -26.81 -1.23
CA THR A 126 4.75 -25.49 -1.84
C THR A 126 3.27 -25.16 -2.00
N PRO A 127 2.78 -24.01 -1.51
CA PRO A 127 1.35 -23.72 -1.48
C PRO A 127 0.78 -23.33 -2.85
N ILE A 128 1.63 -22.88 -3.80
CA ILE A 128 1.20 -22.39 -5.11
C ILE A 128 1.37 -23.45 -6.23
N ASN A 129 0.55 -23.32 -7.26
CA ASN A 129 0.52 -24.29 -8.37
C ASN A 129 1.76 -24.23 -9.28
N GLN A 130 2.43 -23.05 -9.37
CA GLN A 130 3.59 -22.83 -10.24
C GLN A 130 4.78 -22.31 -9.41
N PRO A 131 5.43 -23.19 -8.62
CA PRO A 131 6.44 -22.76 -7.65
C PRO A 131 7.80 -22.38 -8.26
N LEU A 132 8.08 -22.78 -9.51
CA LEU A 132 9.37 -22.56 -10.16
C LEU A 132 9.33 -21.44 -11.19
N LEU A 133 8.38 -21.49 -12.13
CA LEU A 133 8.26 -20.52 -13.22
C LEU A 133 6.81 -20.49 -13.70
N ASN A 134 6.21 -19.31 -13.78
CA ASN A 134 4.86 -19.12 -14.26
C ASN A 134 4.87 -18.20 -15.49
N ALA A 135 4.29 -18.66 -16.60
CA ALA A 135 4.17 -17.92 -17.86
C ALA A 135 5.48 -17.26 -18.35
N ASN A 136 6.63 -17.88 -18.06
CA ASN A 136 7.98 -17.41 -18.38
C ASN A 136 8.34 -16.05 -17.75
N VAL A 137 7.66 -15.63 -16.69
CA VAL A 137 7.92 -14.36 -15.98
C VAL A 137 9.07 -14.55 -15.00
N ARG A 138 10.17 -13.80 -15.21
CA ARG A 138 11.31 -13.74 -14.29
C ARG A 138 11.11 -12.73 -13.17
N GLY A 139 10.51 -11.59 -13.47
CA GLY A 139 10.30 -10.52 -12.52
C GLY A 139 9.34 -9.46 -13.05
N GLN A 140 8.77 -8.67 -12.14
CA GLN A 140 7.78 -7.64 -12.43
C GLN A 140 7.80 -6.56 -11.37
N ASP A 141 7.41 -5.33 -11.77
CA ASP A 141 7.26 -4.21 -10.85
C ASP A 141 5.82 -3.63 -10.81
N SER A 142 5.59 -2.71 -9.87
CA SER A 142 4.48 -1.74 -9.85
C SER A 142 3.11 -2.33 -10.15
N VAL A 143 2.51 -3.02 -9.18
CA VAL A 143 1.26 -3.75 -9.38
C VAL A 143 0.02 -2.89 -9.18
N GLN A 144 -0.91 -2.98 -10.11
CA GLN A 144 -2.27 -2.47 -10.04
C GLN A 144 -3.24 -3.63 -9.91
N THR A 145 -4.30 -3.48 -9.12
CA THR A 145 -5.31 -4.54 -8.96
C THR A 145 -6.73 -3.98 -8.97
N ALA A 146 -7.65 -4.80 -9.45
CA ALA A 146 -9.08 -4.57 -9.29
C ALA A 146 -9.81 -5.90 -9.09
N VAL A 147 -10.85 -5.90 -8.28
CA VAL A 147 -11.82 -7.02 -8.29
C VAL A 147 -12.75 -6.79 -9.47
N TYR A 148 -12.77 -7.72 -10.41
CA TYR A 148 -13.56 -7.65 -11.63
C TYR A 148 -14.21 -9.00 -11.90
N LYS A 149 -15.53 -9.00 -12.06
CA LYS A 149 -16.34 -10.21 -12.27
C LYS A 149 -16.06 -11.31 -11.24
N GLY A 150 -15.91 -10.90 -9.97
CA GLY A 150 -15.68 -11.82 -8.85
C GLY A 150 -14.28 -12.41 -8.76
N GLN A 151 -13.32 -11.96 -9.53
CA GLN A 151 -11.92 -12.37 -9.47
C GLN A 151 -11.01 -11.17 -9.26
N ILE A 152 -9.81 -11.37 -8.70
CA ILE A 152 -8.79 -10.35 -8.62
C ILE A 152 -8.04 -10.32 -9.95
N TYR A 153 -7.99 -9.15 -10.60
CA TYR A 153 -7.19 -8.89 -11.78
C TYR A 153 -5.96 -8.10 -11.37
N TRP A 154 -4.82 -8.55 -11.86
CA TRP A 154 -3.48 -8.05 -11.55
C TRP A 154 -2.86 -7.50 -12.82
N PHE A 155 -2.26 -6.30 -12.74
CA PHE A 155 -1.54 -5.68 -13.85
C PHE A 155 -0.25 -5.09 -13.31
N TRP A 156 0.86 -5.49 -13.89
CA TRP A 156 2.19 -5.04 -13.48
C TRP A 156 2.74 -4.03 -14.47
N GLY A 157 3.73 -3.27 -14.04
CA GLY A 157 4.54 -2.40 -14.89
C GLY A 157 5.49 -3.20 -15.77
N ASP A 158 6.78 -2.92 -15.64
CA ASP A 158 7.80 -3.61 -16.42
C ASP A 158 7.83 -5.10 -16.08
N THR A 159 7.89 -5.92 -17.13
CA THR A 159 7.88 -7.37 -17.01
C THR A 159 9.08 -7.95 -17.74
N LEU A 160 9.81 -8.81 -17.03
CA LEU A 160 10.98 -9.56 -17.53
C LEU A 160 10.59 -11.00 -17.83
N TYR A 161 11.00 -11.50 -18.98
CA TYR A 161 11.02 -12.94 -19.22
C TYR A 161 12.27 -13.58 -18.62
N GLU A 162 12.21 -14.89 -18.35
CA GLU A 162 13.38 -15.67 -17.92
C GLU A 162 14.53 -15.58 -18.95
N GLN A 163 14.19 -15.44 -20.22
CA GLN A 163 15.12 -15.18 -21.30
C GLN A 163 14.95 -13.75 -21.81
N GLY A 164 15.85 -12.85 -21.41
CA GLY A 164 15.82 -11.45 -21.82
C GLY A 164 16.36 -10.48 -20.79
N GLY A 165 16.38 -9.21 -21.12
CA GLY A 165 16.84 -8.13 -20.25
C GLY A 165 15.69 -7.39 -19.56
N LEU A 166 16.04 -6.38 -18.74
CA LEU A 166 15.08 -5.48 -18.11
C LEU A 166 14.15 -4.83 -19.14
N GLY A 167 12.86 -4.80 -18.84
CA GLY A 167 11.88 -4.12 -19.68
C GLY A 167 11.57 -4.85 -20.97
N ASN A 168 11.52 -6.19 -20.97
CA ASN A 168 11.10 -6.96 -22.15
C ASN A 168 9.78 -6.42 -22.72
N PHE A 169 8.82 -6.08 -21.86
CA PHE A 169 7.62 -5.34 -22.23
C PHE A 169 6.98 -4.67 -21.02
N ARG A 170 5.99 -3.80 -21.28
CA ARG A 170 5.21 -3.08 -20.27
C ARG A 170 3.86 -3.73 -20.08
N THR A 171 3.40 -3.73 -18.84
CA THR A 171 2.10 -4.21 -18.38
C THR A 171 1.75 -5.62 -18.82
N ALA A 172 2.20 -6.59 -18.03
CA ALA A 172 1.64 -7.94 -18.01
C ALA A 172 0.34 -7.98 -17.18
N GLY A 173 -0.42 -9.07 -17.27
CA GLY A 173 -1.62 -9.25 -16.46
C GLY A 173 -1.87 -10.71 -16.11
N ALA A 174 -2.55 -10.89 -14.97
CA ALA A 174 -3.05 -12.17 -14.50
C ALA A 174 -4.38 -11.99 -13.78
N ARG A 175 -4.98 -13.11 -13.39
CA ARG A 175 -6.10 -13.15 -12.45
C ARG A 175 -5.85 -14.18 -11.37
N SER A 176 -6.54 -14.03 -10.24
CA SER A 176 -6.59 -15.01 -9.17
C SER A 176 -7.96 -15.03 -8.51
N GLN A 177 -8.26 -16.10 -7.77
CA GLN A 177 -9.50 -16.19 -6.99
C GLN A 177 -9.37 -15.35 -5.71
N LEU A 178 -10.49 -14.76 -5.29
CA LEU A 178 -10.62 -14.21 -3.94
C LEU A 178 -10.52 -15.36 -2.91
N PRO A 179 -9.94 -15.15 -1.73
CA PRO A 179 -9.88 -16.17 -0.68
C PRO A 179 -11.24 -16.79 -0.35
N ALA A 180 -12.30 -15.98 -0.25
CA ALA A 180 -13.67 -16.44 -0.01
C ALA A 180 -14.29 -17.21 -1.18
N GLN A 181 -13.66 -17.25 -2.35
CA GLN A 181 -14.13 -17.90 -3.56
C GLN A 181 -13.20 -19.05 -4.02
N GLY A 182 -12.42 -19.61 -3.10
CA GLY A 182 -11.52 -20.73 -3.38
C GLY A 182 -10.07 -20.34 -3.68
N GLY A 183 -9.71 -19.06 -3.49
CA GLY A 183 -8.31 -18.61 -3.48
C GLY A 183 -7.58 -19.16 -2.27
N LEU A 184 -6.25 -19.10 -2.30
CA LEU A 184 -5.42 -19.45 -1.15
C LEU A 184 -5.63 -18.46 -0.02
N ASP A 185 -5.36 -18.93 1.21
CA ASP A 185 -5.15 -18.01 2.33
C ASP A 185 -4.02 -17.03 1.98
N PRO A 186 -4.24 -15.72 2.11
CA PRO A 186 -3.27 -14.71 1.70
C PRO A 186 -1.95 -14.78 2.48
N SER A 187 -1.94 -15.44 3.65
CA SER A 187 -0.70 -15.73 4.35
C SER A 187 0.12 -16.84 3.71
N GLN A 188 -0.44 -17.64 2.82
CA GLN A 188 0.20 -18.80 2.20
C GLN A 188 0.77 -18.49 0.81
N GLY A 189 0.06 -17.70 0.01
CA GLY A 189 0.44 -17.40 -1.36
C GLY A 189 -0.72 -16.94 -2.24
N VAL A 190 -0.41 -16.67 -3.51
CA VAL A 190 -1.39 -16.32 -4.53
C VAL A 190 -1.18 -17.20 -5.76
N ASN A 191 -2.23 -17.90 -6.21
CA ASN A 191 -2.21 -18.64 -7.47
C ASN A 191 -2.55 -17.70 -8.64
N LEU A 192 -1.53 -17.21 -9.33
CA LEU A 192 -1.67 -16.33 -10.49
C LEU A 192 -1.92 -17.16 -11.76
N GLU A 193 -3.01 -16.83 -12.47
CA GLU A 193 -3.29 -17.30 -13.82
C GLU A 193 -3.00 -16.17 -14.81
N TYR A 194 -1.80 -16.17 -15.39
CA TYR A 194 -1.39 -15.13 -16.34
C TYR A 194 -2.21 -15.16 -17.63
N PHE A 195 -2.46 -14.00 -18.20
CA PHE A 195 -2.93 -13.86 -19.57
C PHE A 195 -1.74 -14.13 -20.50
N VAL A 196 -1.82 -15.23 -21.24
CA VAL A 196 -0.69 -15.74 -22.04
C VAL A 196 -0.93 -15.61 -23.53
N ASN A 197 0.17 -15.58 -24.27
CA ASN A 197 0.15 -15.78 -25.71
C ASN A 197 -0.03 -17.27 -25.99
N PRO A 198 -1.10 -17.69 -26.72
CA PRO A 198 -1.38 -19.09 -26.94
C PRO A 198 -0.32 -19.81 -27.79
N ALA A 199 0.51 -19.08 -28.52
CA ALA A 199 1.56 -19.68 -29.36
C ALA A 199 2.73 -20.25 -28.54
N ASN A 200 3.02 -19.70 -27.37
CA ASN A 200 4.17 -20.11 -26.56
C ASN A 200 3.87 -20.27 -25.05
N GLY A 201 2.68 -19.90 -24.59
CA GLY A 201 2.32 -19.94 -23.17
C GLY A 201 2.99 -18.86 -22.29
N TRP A 202 3.63 -17.86 -22.86
CA TRP A 202 4.29 -16.78 -22.13
C TRP A 202 3.31 -15.64 -21.83
N ALA A 203 3.52 -14.94 -20.73
CA ALA A 203 2.75 -13.76 -20.38
C ALA A 203 2.73 -12.77 -21.55
N LYS A 204 1.57 -12.20 -21.84
CA LYS A 204 1.43 -11.26 -22.94
C LYS A 204 1.31 -9.82 -22.46
N GLN A 205 1.69 -8.89 -23.30
CA GLN A 205 1.48 -7.47 -23.09
C GLN A 205 -0.02 -7.15 -23.04
N MET A 206 -0.45 -6.41 -22.01
CA MET A 206 -1.88 -6.12 -21.80
C MET A 206 -2.40 -4.97 -22.67
N MET A 207 -1.55 -4.10 -23.18
CA MET A 207 -1.94 -3.06 -24.13
C MET A 207 -0.89 -2.94 -25.25
N PRO A 208 -0.87 -3.90 -26.19
CA PRO A 208 0.06 -3.86 -27.31
C PRO A 208 -0.33 -2.74 -28.27
N VAL A 209 0.65 -1.91 -28.66
CA VAL A 209 0.49 -0.83 -29.64
C VAL A 209 1.58 -0.95 -30.70
N ALA A 210 1.27 -0.50 -31.92
CA ALA A 210 2.23 -0.55 -33.03
C ALA A 210 3.19 0.65 -33.03
N GLU A 211 2.81 1.74 -32.38
CA GLU A 211 3.57 2.97 -32.30
C GLU A 211 4.79 2.80 -31.38
N PRO A 212 5.90 3.51 -31.65
CA PRO A 212 7.08 3.47 -30.79
C PRO A 212 6.80 3.90 -29.35
N GLY A 213 7.54 3.34 -28.42
CA GLY A 213 7.47 3.65 -26.99
C GLY A 213 6.84 2.54 -26.16
N ALA A 214 6.82 2.77 -24.86
CA ALA A 214 6.30 1.84 -23.86
C ALA A 214 4.91 2.28 -23.38
N MET A 215 3.96 1.36 -23.33
CA MET A 215 2.61 1.61 -22.85
C MET A 215 2.44 1.05 -21.44
N TRP A 216 2.16 1.91 -20.45
CA TRP A 216 1.82 1.53 -19.08
C TRP A 216 0.33 1.71 -18.81
N ILE A 217 -0.20 0.86 -17.94
CA ILE A 217 -1.54 0.96 -17.36
C ILE A 217 -1.40 1.29 -15.88
N ASP A 218 -2.12 2.31 -15.44
CA ASP A 218 -2.18 2.79 -14.05
C ASP A 218 -3.63 3.13 -13.68
N GLY A 219 -3.93 3.36 -12.39
CA GLY A 219 -5.26 3.77 -11.95
C GLY A 219 -6.37 2.82 -12.40
N VAL A 220 -6.23 1.53 -12.12
CA VAL A 220 -7.19 0.50 -12.56
C VAL A 220 -8.41 0.49 -11.65
N PHE A 221 -9.62 0.50 -12.24
CA PHE A 221 -10.88 0.51 -11.52
C PHE A 221 -12.02 -0.13 -12.31
N THR A 222 -13.15 -0.41 -11.65
CA THR A 222 -14.35 -0.97 -12.29
C THR A 222 -15.54 -0.02 -12.15
N VAL A 223 -16.46 -0.08 -13.12
CA VAL A 223 -17.75 0.61 -13.10
C VAL A 223 -18.75 -0.17 -13.94
N ASN A 224 -20.04 -0.08 -13.63
CA ASN A 224 -21.09 -0.65 -14.48
C ASN A 224 -21.39 0.29 -15.65
N ASP A 225 -21.54 -0.28 -16.86
CA ASP A 225 -22.05 0.45 -18.02
C ASP A 225 -23.58 0.65 -17.92
N ASP A 226 -24.14 1.45 -18.85
CA ASP A 226 -25.59 1.75 -18.88
C ASP A 226 -26.49 0.50 -19.00
N ALA A 227 -25.94 -0.62 -19.42
CA ALA A 227 -26.63 -1.91 -19.48
C ALA A 227 -26.45 -2.74 -18.21
N GLY A 228 -25.74 -2.22 -17.19
CA GLY A 228 -25.46 -2.89 -15.92
C GLY A 228 -24.31 -3.91 -15.99
N ASN A 229 -23.54 -3.94 -17.07
CA ASN A 229 -22.37 -4.83 -17.14
C ASN A 229 -21.17 -4.17 -16.47
N GLU A 230 -20.51 -4.92 -15.61
CA GLU A 230 -19.26 -4.48 -15.01
C GLU A 230 -18.16 -4.35 -16.06
N ARG A 231 -17.46 -3.20 -16.07
CA ARG A 231 -16.40 -2.85 -17.00
C ARG A 231 -15.14 -2.47 -16.23
N LEU A 232 -14.00 -2.87 -16.78
CA LEU A 232 -12.69 -2.62 -16.17
C LEU A 232 -11.94 -1.57 -16.98
N PHE A 233 -11.59 -0.48 -16.32
CA PHE A 233 -10.83 0.62 -16.89
C PHE A 233 -9.43 0.72 -16.28
N GLY A 234 -8.55 1.43 -16.97
CA GLY A 234 -7.26 1.92 -16.48
C GLY A 234 -6.83 3.13 -17.28
N ARG A 235 -6.00 3.98 -16.69
CA ARG A 235 -5.30 5.03 -17.43
C ARG A 235 -4.21 4.37 -18.27
N ASN A 236 -4.15 4.70 -19.55
CA ASN A 236 -2.99 4.40 -20.38
C ASN A 236 -2.08 5.61 -20.51
N ALA A 237 -0.77 5.38 -20.52
CA ALA A 237 0.21 6.40 -20.87
C ALA A 237 1.33 5.75 -21.69
N ARG A 238 1.72 6.41 -22.79
CA ARG A 238 2.79 5.94 -23.67
C ARG A 238 3.99 6.87 -23.60
N TYR A 239 5.13 6.31 -23.29
CA TYR A 239 6.39 7.00 -23.12
C TYR A 239 7.41 6.53 -24.15
N LEU A 240 8.15 7.48 -24.74
CA LEU A 240 9.30 7.17 -25.62
C LEU A 240 10.55 6.83 -24.82
N ASP A 241 10.70 7.46 -23.67
CA ASP A 241 11.71 7.23 -22.62
C ASP A 241 11.05 7.51 -21.24
N LEU A 242 11.79 7.47 -20.14
CA LEU A 242 11.23 7.64 -18.79
C LEU A 242 10.60 9.03 -18.54
N ALA A 243 10.96 10.05 -19.33
CA ALA A 243 10.51 11.43 -19.15
C ALA A 243 9.50 11.89 -20.22
N THR A 244 9.55 11.32 -21.42
CA THR A 244 8.81 11.82 -22.59
C THR A 244 7.48 11.09 -22.76
N ASN A 245 6.43 11.60 -22.11
CA ASN A 245 5.05 11.15 -22.34
C ASN A 245 4.52 11.71 -23.66
N VAL A 246 4.05 10.85 -24.55
CA VAL A 246 3.53 11.23 -25.89
C VAL A 246 2.05 10.89 -26.10
N GLU A 247 1.44 10.18 -25.17
CA GLU A 247 0.04 9.80 -25.21
C GLU A 247 -0.48 9.48 -23.81
N GLN A 248 -1.69 9.94 -23.50
CA GLN A 248 -2.42 9.48 -22.32
C GLN A 248 -3.91 9.43 -22.57
N GLY A 249 -4.61 8.61 -21.81
CA GLY A 249 -6.04 8.46 -21.95
C GLY A 249 -6.63 7.43 -20.99
N LEU A 250 -7.87 7.08 -21.24
CA LEU A 250 -8.59 6.00 -20.59
C LEU A 250 -8.58 4.79 -21.52
N ALA A 251 -8.21 3.63 -20.98
CA ALA A 251 -8.25 2.35 -21.65
C ALA A 251 -9.34 1.47 -21.05
N LEU A 252 -10.01 0.70 -21.88
CA LEU A 252 -11.04 -0.24 -21.51
C LEU A 252 -10.56 -1.66 -21.76
N PHE A 253 -10.73 -2.54 -20.76
CA PHE A 253 -10.40 -3.96 -20.88
C PHE A 253 -11.40 -4.70 -21.77
N ASN A 254 -10.91 -5.43 -22.74
CA ASN A 254 -11.70 -6.25 -23.64
C ASN A 254 -11.67 -7.71 -23.19
N ASP A 255 -12.82 -8.21 -22.76
CA ASP A 255 -12.96 -9.57 -22.23
C ASP A 255 -12.65 -10.68 -23.22
N SER A 256 -12.83 -10.45 -24.53
CA SER A 256 -12.56 -11.49 -25.55
C SER A 256 -11.07 -11.61 -25.86
N THR A 257 -10.35 -10.50 -25.95
CA THR A 257 -8.90 -10.48 -26.21
C THR A 257 -8.08 -10.57 -24.94
N LYS A 258 -8.69 -10.28 -23.77
CA LYS A 258 -7.99 -10.13 -22.48
C LYS A 258 -6.84 -9.13 -22.56
N THR A 259 -7.14 -7.95 -23.14
CA THR A 259 -6.19 -6.82 -23.29
C THR A 259 -6.94 -5.51 -23.13
N PHE A 260 -6.23 -4.46 -22.74
CA PHE A 260 -6.76 -3.11 -22.78
C PHE A 260 -6.73 -2.57 -24.20
N GLN A 261 -7.68 -1.69 -24.49
CA GLN A 261 -7.79 -0.93 -25.75
C GLN A 261 -8.03 0.52 -25.43
N ARG A 262 -7.50 1.43 -26.27
CA ARG A 262 -7.79 2.87 -26.17
C ARG A 262 -9.30 3.08 -26.16
N PHE A 263 -9.79 3.75 -25.14
CA PHE A 263 -11.20 4.12 -25.03
C PHE A 263 -11.37 5.62 -25.33
N GLN A 264 -10.58 6.46 -24.65
CA GLN A 264 -10.61 7.91 -24.83
C GLN A 264 -9.20 8.48 -24.68
N SER A 265 -8.80 9.37 -25.58
CA SER A 265 -7.53 10.10 -25.46
C SER A 265 -7.73 11.40 -24.67
N TYR A 266 -6.75 11.73 -23.84
CA TYR A 266 -6.69 12.97 -23.08
C TYR A 266 -5.58 13.87 -23.61
N SER A 267 -5.74 15.19 -23.41
CA SER A 267 -4.62 16.12 -23.61
C SER A 267 -3.48 15.75 -22.67
N LEU A 268 -2.23 15.87 -23.11
CA LEU A 268 -1.06 15.72 -22.25
C LEU A 268 -1.03 16.77 -21.12
N THR A 269 -1.76 17.87 -21.30
CA THR A 269 -1.95 18.96 -20.32
C THR A 269 -3.28 18.86 -19.55
N ALA A 270 -3.97 17.72 -19.61
CA ALA A 270 -5.18 17.51 -18.81
C ALA A 270 -4.82 17.60 -17.31
N PRO A 271 -5.54 18.44 -16.54
CA PRO A 271 -5.16 18.67 -15.14
C PRO A 271 -5.40 17.45 -14.26
N ILE A 272 -6.42 16.68 -14.58
CA ILE A 272 -6.87 15.54 -13.78
C ILE A 272 -6.76 14.28 -14.63
N THR A 273 -6.11 13.26 -14.10
CA THR A 273 -6.05 11.93 -14.71
C THR A 273 -6.08 10.86 -13.60
N PRO A 274 -6.70 9.68 -13.83
CA PRO A 274 -6.67 8.60 -12.85
C PRO A 274 -5.27 8.05 -12.71
N GLN A 275 -4.66 8.21 -11.54
CA GLN A 275 -3.32 7.71 -11.24
C GLN A 275 -3.27 7.12 -9.83
N GLY A 276 -2.43 6.11 -9.65
CA GLY A 276 -2.25 5.41 -8.37
C GLY A 276 -3.34 4.37 -8.13
N HIS A 277 -3.62 4.07 -6.86
CA HIS A 277 -4.53 2.99 -6.49
C HIS A 277 -5.95 3.52 -6.26
N ALA A 278 -6.90 2.87 -6.93
CA ALA A 278 -8.31 3.25 -6.83
C ALA A 278 -9.01 2.54 -5.67
N PHE A 279 -9.92 3.24 -5.00
CA PHE A 279 -10.87 2.68 -4.04
C PHE A 279 -12.23 3.37 -4.13
N ARG A 280 -13.27 2.74 -3.57
CA ARG A 280 -14.62 3.30 -3.55
C ARG A 280 -14.94 3.88 -2.19
N HIS A 281 -15.70 4.98 -2.22
CA HIS A 281 -16.29 5.58 -1.03
C HIS A 281 -17.58 6.30 -1.37
N THR A 282 -18.59 6.19 -0.48
CA THR A 282 -19.84 6.94 -0.58
C THR A 282 -19.68 8.25 0.21
N ALA A 283 -19.80 9.38 -0.46
CA ALA A 283 -19.75 10.71 0.13
C ALA A 283 -20.99 11.50 -0.29
N ASP A 284 -21.64 12.19 0.63
CA ASP A 284 -22.82 13.03 0.38
C ASP A 284 -24.00 12.29 -0.32
N GLY A 285 -24.07 10.98 -0.13
CA GLY A 285 -25.11 10.11 -0.71
C GLY A 285 -24.81 9.61 -2.13
N ASP A 286 -23.67 9.97 -2.71
CA ASP A 286 -23.19 9.52 -4.01
C ASP A 286 -21.98 8.57 -3.85
N ASP A 287 -21.87 7.58 -4.72
CA ASP A 287 -20.71 6.70 -4.77
C ASP A 287 -19.62 7.31 -5.66
N TYR A 288 -18.39 7.33 -5.15
CA TYR A 288 -17.21 7.82 -5.86
C TYR A 288 -16.13 6.76 -5.97
N ILE A 289 -15.30 6.89 -7.00
CA ILE A 289 -14.00 6.23 -7.14
C ILE A 289 -12.95 7.29 -6.87
N TYR A 290 -12.15 7.06 -5.84
CA TYR A 290 -11.01 7.89 -5.44
C TYR A 290 -9.72 7.28 -5.97
N PHE A 291 -8.73 8.11 -6.21
CA PHE A 291 -7.41 7.71 -6.67
C PHE A 291 -6.33 8.28 -5.75
N SER A 292 -5.47 7.40 -5.25
CA SER A 292 -4.32 7.77 -4.43
C SER A 292 -3.02 7.50 -5.19
N LEU A 293 -2.36 8.56 -5.60
CA LEU A 293 -0.97 8.50 -6.04
C LEU A 293 -0.04 8.63 -4.82
N THR A 294 -0.11 9.76 -4.12
CA THR A 294 0.54 10.02 -2.83
C THR A 294 -0.49 10.11 -1.71
N TYR A 295 -1.61 10.78 -1.96
CA TYR A 295 -2.79 10.81 -1.11
C TYR A 295 -4.04 10.96 -2.00
N PRO A 296 -5.26 10.68 -1.49
CA PRO A 296 -6.48 10.73 -2.31
C PRO A 296 -6.91 12.16 -2.64
N ASN A 297 -6.43 12.69 -3.74
CA ASN A 297 -6.74 14.05 -4.21
C ASN A 297 -7.40 14.10 -5.60
N VAL A 298 -7.80 12.96 -6.14
CA VAL A 298 -8.58 12.85 -7.37
C VAL A 298 -9.75 11.89 -7.13
N ARG A 299 -10.95 12.26 -7.60
CA ARG A 299 -12.11 11.37 -7.59
C ARG A 299 -13.02 11.58 -8.79
N VAL A 300 -13.93 10.64 -9.00
CA VAL A 300 -15.03 10.73 -9.96
C VAL A 300 -16.24 9.96 -9.44
N LYS A 301 -17.47 10.39 -9.74
CA LYS A 301 -18.67 9.58 -9.42
C LYS A 301 -18.58 8.22 -10.11
N ALA A 302 -18.98 7.17 -9.36
CA ALA A 302 -18.80 5.77 -9.75
C ALA A 302 -19.89 5.29 -10.75
N ASP A 303 -20.17 6.06 -11.77
CA ASP A 303 -21.09 5.69 -12.86
C ASP A 303 -20.46 5.92 -14.23
N TRP A 304 -21.01 5.25 -15.23
CA TRP A 304 -20.51 5.24 -16.60
C TRP A 304 -20.38 6.63 -17.20
N ASN A 305 -21.40 7.48 -17.02
CA ASN A 305 -21.42 8.79 -17.63
C ASN A 305 -20.34 9.71 -17.08
N HIS A 306 -20.07 9.69 -15.77
CA HIS A 306 -19.04 10.52 -15.15
C HIS A 306 -17.63 10.01 -15.46
N VAL A 307 -17.38 8.70 -15.35
CA VAL A 307 -16.03 8.15 -15.61
C VAL A 307 -15.58 8.30 -17.06
N THR A 308 -16.51 8.29 -18.02
CA THR A 308 -16.19 8.45 -19.44
C THR A 308 -16.05 9.89 -19.88
N GLN A 309 -16.22 10.87 -18.98
CA GLN A 309 -16.09 12.30 -19.29
C GLN A 309 -15.06 12.95 -18.36
N ILE A 310 -13.85 13.20 -18.85
CA ILE A 310 -12.75 13.78 -18.03
C ILE A 310 -13.13 15.14 -17.38
N SER A 311 -14.05 15.87 -17.97
CA SER A 311 -14.56 17.14 -17.43
C SER A 311 -15.40 16.98 -16.15
N MET A 312 -15.83 15.75 -15.84
CA MET A 312 -16.60 15.42 -14.63
C MET A 312 -15.70 14.94 -13.46
N TRP A 313 -14.42 14.80 -13.73
CA TRP A 313 -13.45 14.40 -12.72
C TRP A 313 -13.09 15.57 -11.82
N GLU A 314 -12.88 15.31 -10.55
CA GLU A 314 -12.65 16.30 -9.50
C GLU A 314 -11.27 16.13 -8.87
N ALA A 315 -10.64 17.27 -8.59
CA ALA A 315 -9.44 17.37 -7.76
C ALA A 315 -9.78 17.98 -6.39
N TYR A 316 -9.22 17.44 -5.31
CA TYR A 316 -9.25 18.04 -3.98
C TYR A 316 -8.12 19.06 -3.86
N THR A 317 -8.45 20.34 -3.79
CA THR A 317 -7.49 21.41 -3.97
C THR A 317 -7.96 22.73 -3.34
N PRO A 318 -7.05 23.60 -2.87
CA PRO A 318 -7.38 24.94 -2.42
C PRO A 318 -7.45 25.96 -3.57
N LEU A 319 -7.22 25.54 -4.83
CA LEU A 319 -7.29 26.42 -5.99
C LEU A 319 -8.75 26.74 -6.35
N ARG A 320 -9.00 27.88 -6.96
CA ARG A 320 -10.30 28.22 -7.56
C ARG A 320 -10.62 27.26 -8.72
N ALA A 321 -11.88 26.91 -8.84
CA ALA A 321 -12.34 26.02 -9.92
C ALA A 321 -11.92 26.56 -11.30
N ASN A 322 -11.58 25.62 -12.19
CA ASN A 322 -11.11 25.89 -13.55
C ASN A 322 -9.76 26.64 -13.64
N THR A 323 -8.92 26.57 -12.64
CA THR A 323 -7.58 27.18 -12.66
C THR A 323 -6.46 26.14 -12.65
N ARG A 324 -5.25 26.60 -12.93
CA ARG A 324 -4.00 25.84 -12.87
C ARG A 324 -3.10 26.42 -11.80
N TYR A 325 -2.28 25.58 -11.20
CA TYR A 325 -1.28 26.02 -10.23
C TYR A 325 -0.25 26.95 -10.88
N ASP A 326 -0.01 28.09 -10.25
CA ASP A 326 1.05 29.04 -10.59
C ASP A 326 1.81 29.37 -9.30
N SER A 327 3.04 28.92 -9.20
CA SER A 327 3.86 29.14 -8.01
C SER A 327 4.15 30.62 -7.73
N SER A 328 4.11 31.49 -8.75
CA SER A 328 4.34 32.93 -8.59
C SER A 328 3.11 33.70 -8.11
N ASN A 329 1.90 33.18 -8.36
CA ASN A 329 0.64 33.80 -7.97
C ASN A 329 -0.47 32.74 -7.91
N PRO A 330 -0.49 31.88 -6.88
CA PRO A 330 -1.43 30.76 -6.80
C PRO A 330 -2.88 31.27 -6.75
N PRO A 331 -3.75 30.79 -7.65
CA PRO A 331 -5.14 31.25 -7.71
C PRO A 331 -6.00 30.59 -6.64
N LEU A 332 -5.73 30.90 -5.35
CA LEU A 332 -6.41 30.29 -4.23
C LEU A 332 -7.89 30.68 -4.14
N ASP A 333 -8.71 29.73 -3.72
CA ASP A 333 -10.08 29.91 -3.30
C ASP A 333 -10.09 30.26 -1.82
N LEU A 334 -10.59 31.45 -1.48
CA LEU A 334 -10.48 32.00 -0.14
C LEU A 334 -11.87 32.24 0.46
N ASP A 335 -12.02 32.01 1.76
CA ASP A 335 -13.20 32.42 2.52
C ASP A 335 -13.23 33.93 2.76
N GLU A 336 -14.29 34.42 3.44
CA GLU A 336 -14.46 35.85 3.77
C GLU A 336 -13.34 36.37 4.70
N SER A 337 -12.66 35.49 5.42
CA SER A 337 -11.54 35.81 6.32
C SER A 337 -10.17 35.75 5.62
N GLY A 338 -10.14 35.31 4.37
CA GLY A 338 -8.92 35.14 3.57
C GLY A 338 -8.22 33.80 3.76
N ASN A 339 -8.86 32.80 4.38
CA ASN A 339 -8.28 31.47 4.53
C ASN A 339 -8.58 30.61 3.28
N PRO A 340 -7.63 29.77 2.83
CA PRO A 340 -7.84 28.86 1.71
C PRO A 340 -8.89 27.80 1.98
N ILE A 341 -9.80 27.62 1.01
CA ILE A 341 -10.87 26.62 1.06
C ILE A 341 -10.47 25.40 0.22
N PHE A 342 -10.17 24.30 0.89
CA PHE A 342 -10.04 23.00 0.22
C PHE A 342 -11.42 22.45 -0.17
N GLY A 343 -11.49 21.88 -1.37
CA GLY A 343 -12.74 21.26 -1.84
C GLY A 343 -12.54 20.52 -3.16
N TRP A 344 -13.55 19.74 -3.53
CA TRP A 344 -13.58 18.99 -4.78
C TRP A 344 -14.01 19.92 -5.93
N LYS A 345 -13.14 20.01 -6.95
CA LYS A 345 -13.30 20.96 -8.06
C LYS A 345 -12.97 20.31 -9.40
N THR A 346 -13.83 20.51 -10.38
CA THR A 346 -13.61 20.03 -11.75
C THR A 346 -12.62 20.92 -12.49
N ASN A 347 -11.95 20.37 -13.51
CA ASN A 347 -11.02 21.09 -14.40
C ASN A 347 -9.99 21.95 -13.66
N THR A 348 -9.50 21.47 -12.51
CA THR A 348 -8.58 22.19 -11.62
C THR A 348 -7.42 21.26 -11.25
N ASP A 349 -6.22 21.79 -11.09
CA ASP A 349 -5.07 20.94 -10.74
C ASP A 349 -5.20 20.33 -9.35
N PRO A 350 -5.01 19.01 -9.19
CA PRO A 350 -4.66 18.41 -7.91
C PRO A 350 -3.25 18.86 -7.53
N LEU A 351 -3.02 19.19 -6.26
CA LEU A 351 -1.69 19.61 -5.83
C LEU A 351 -0.86 18.42 -5.35
N SER A 352 0.40 18.38 -5.77
CA SER A 352 1.39 17.46 -5.22
C SER A 352 1.84 17.92 -3.84
N TYR A 353 2.58 17.04 -3.13
CA TYR A 353 3.20 17.41 -1.86
C TYR A 353 4.12 18.65 -1.99
N GLU A 354 4.92 18.72 -3.06
CA GLU A 354 5.83 19.83 -3.33
C GLU A 354 5.09 21.15 -3.55
N MET A 355 3.98 21.12 -4.28
CA MET A 355 3.15 22.31 -4.50
C MET A 355 2.49 22.79 -3.20
N LEU A 356 2.06 21.87 -2.33
CA LEU A 356 1.53 22.20 -1.02
C LEU A 356 2.60 22.81 -0.11
N GLU A 357 3.80 22.25 -0.07
CA GLU A 357 4.92 22.80 0.68
C GLU A 357 5.37 24.17 0.15
N ASP A 358 5.32 24.39 -1.18
CA ASP A 358 5.59 25.70 -1.79
C ASP A 358 4.59 26.76 -1.30
N LEU A 359 3.31 26.44 -1.22
CA LEU A 359 2.28 27.32 -0.64
C LEU A 359 2.55 27.66 0.82
N VAL A 360 3.05 26.70 1.61
CA VAL A 360 3.46 26.96 3.01
C VAL A 360 4.67 27.87 3.09
N GLN A 361 5.70 27.61 2.27
CA GLN A 361 6.91 28.42 2.24
C GLN A 361 6.65 29.87 1.82
N GLN A 362 5.68 30.09 0.93
CA GLN A 362 5.25 31.40 0.51
C GLN A 362 4.30 32.10 1.50
N GLY A 363 3.86 31.39 2.54
CA GLY A 363 2.95 31.91 3.57
C GLY A 363 1.49 32.00 3.14
N HIS A 364 1.10 31.27 2.10
CA HIS A 364 -0.30 31.15 1.67
C HIS A 364 -1.08 30.12 2.47
N LEU A 365 -0.40 29.10 3.02
CA LEU A 365 -0.93 28.06 3.91
C LEU A 365 -0.05 27.93 5.15
N THR A 366 -0.62 27.47 6.23
CA THR A 366 0.11 26.91 7.36
C THR A 366 0.23 25.38 7.21
N ARG A 367 1.20 24.75 7.89
CA ARG A 367 1.29 23.28 7.86
C ARG A 367 0.04 22.61 8.42
N ASP A 368 -0.63 23.22 9.39
CA ASP A 368 -1.83 22.67 10.02
C ASP A 368 -3.05 22.65 9.09
N GLU A 369 -3.05 23.47 8.05
CA GLU A 369 -4.11 23.49 7.03
C GLU A 369 -3.90 22.45 5.94
N LEU A 370 -2.72 21.78 5.88
CA LEU A 370 -2.45 20.77 4.87
C LEU A 370 -3.26 19.49 5.11
N PRO A 371 -3.94 18.97 4.09
CA PRO A 371 -4.63 17.67 4.18
C PRO A 371 -3.65 16.49 4.22
N PHE A 372 -2.40 16.72 3.82
CA PHE A 372 -1.35 15.71 3.76
C PHE A 372 -0.03 16.31 4.27
N ARG A 373 0.39 15.89 5.47
CA ARG A 373 1.57 16.42 6.17
C ARG A 373 2.17 15.36 7.11
N LEU A 374 2.56 14.23 6.58
CA LEU A 374 3.02 13.11 7.40
C LEU A 374 4.28 13.45 8.20
N GLU A 375 4.27 13.06 9.47
CA GLU A 375 5.38 13.11 10.39
C GLU A 375 5.54 11.74 11.09
N ASP A 376 6.77 11.31 11.32
CA ASP A 376 7.00 10.11 12.12
C ASP A 376 6.46 10.32 13.54
N HIS A 377 5.51 9.48 13.93
CA HIS A 377 4.88 9.52 15.24
C HIS A 377 5.87 9.44 16.41
N ALA A 378 7.03 8.84 16.22
CA ALA A 378 8.05 8.68 17.26
C ALA A 378 9.02 9.86 17.36
N THR A 379 9.39 10.46 16.23
CA THR A 379 10.43 11.51 16.17
C THR A 379 9.91 12.89 15.84
N GLY A 380 8.72 12.99 15.19
CA GLY A 380 8.18 14.24 14.67
C GLY A 380 8.87 14.70 13.38
N GLU A 381 9.73 13.90 12.79
CA GLU A 381 10.37 14.21 11.52
C GLU A 381 9.39 14.06 10.36
N ALA A 382 9.51 14.94 9.36
CA ALA A 382 8.62 14.91 8.20
C ALA A 382 8.87 13.67 7.33
N VAL A 383 7.80 12.99 6.93
CA VAL A 383 7.82 11.82 6.05
C VAL A 383 7.25 12.20 4.69
N ARG A 384 8.07 12.17 3.66
CA ARG A 384 7.68 12.46 2.28
C ARG A 384 7.42 11.17 1.54
N LEU A 385 6.17 10.94 1.10
CA LEU A 385 5.85 9.73 0.34
C LEU A 385 6.06 9.91 -1.17
N HIS A 386 6.59 8.87 -1.79
CA HIS A 386 6.64 8.71 -3.25
C HIS A 386 5.29 8.23 -3.80
N ARG A 387 4.80 7.12 -3.30
CA ARG A 387 3.50 6.53 -3.66
C ARG A 387 2.83 5.90 -2.46
N SER A 388 1.51 5.84 -2.51
CA SER A 388 0.70 5.19 -1.48
C SER A 388 -0.52 4.47 -2.05
N SER A 389 -1.18 3.72 -1.17
CA SER A 389 -2.52 3.18 -1.38
C SER A 389 -3.36 3.40 -0.12
N VAL A 390 -4.65 3.65 -0.30
CA VAL A 390 -5.57 3.98 0.78
C VAL A 390 -6.81 3.09 0.70
N HIS A 391 -7.33 2.69 1.85
CA HIS A 391 -8.62 2.00 1.95
C HIS A 391 -9.24 2.20 3.34
N TRP A 392 -10.54 1.98 3.47
CA TRP A 392 -11.22 1.93 4.75
C TRP A 392 -10.84 0.66 5.51
N ASN A 393 -10.56 0.79 6.80
CA ASN A 393 -10.23 -0.34 7.66
C ASN A 393 -11.23 -0.50 8.81
N GLU A 394 -11.93 -1.62 8.84
CA GLU A 394 -12.96 -1.89 9.82
C GLU A 394 -12.44 -2.05 11.24
N PHE A 395 -11.26 -2.60 11.43
CA PHE A 395 -10.64 -2.76 12.75
C PHE A 395 -10.21 -1.42 13.34
N ARG A 396 -9.68 -0.53 12.49
CA ARG A 396 -9.22 0.81 12.90
C ARG A 396 -10.34 1.85 12.85
N GLN A 397 -11.47 1.57 12.18
CA GLN A 397 -12.54 2.54 11.93
C GLN A 397 -12.00 3.85 11.39
N SER A 398 -11.12 3.75 10.43
CA SER A 398 -10.42 4.86 9.80
C SER A 398 -9.98 4.50 8.39
N TRP A 399 -9.69 5.50 7.63
CA TRP A 399 -8.94 5.36 6.40
C TRP A 399 -7.50 5.04 6.76
N VAL A 400 -6.94 3.99 6.17
CA VAL A 400 -5.55 3.58 6.38
C VAL A 400 -4.76 3.71 5.10
N MET A 401 -3.50 4.07 5.24
CA MET A 401 -2.56 4.28 4.15
C MET A 401 -1.32 3.41 4.34
N ILE A 402 -0.87 2.79 3.26
CA ILE A 402 0.47 2.23 3.12
C ILE A 402 1.19 3.01 2.03
N GLY A 403 2.36 3.55 2.34
CA GLY A 403 3.16 4.32 1.39
C GLY A 403 4.65 4.08 1.56
N VAL A 404 5.43 4.38 0.52
CA VAL A 404 6.89 4.34 0.56
C VAL A 404 7.44 5.76 0.62
N GLU A 405 8.40 5.96 1.51
CA GLU A 405 9.11 7.23 1.67
C GLU A 405 10.06 7.47 0.50
N ALA A 406 10.17 8.73 0.09
CA ALA A 406 11.18 9.21 -0.85
C ALA A 406 12.19 10.09 -0.12
N PHE A 407 13.47 9.81 -0.33
CA PHE A 407 14.59 10.57 0.25
C PHE A 407 14.61 10.54 1.79
N GLY A 408 14.22 9.42 2.39
CA GLY A 408 14.38 9.13 3.82
C GLY A 408 15.77 8.60 4.15
N ASP A 409 15.85 7.54 4.95
CA ASP A 409 17.11 6.85 5.23
C ASP A 409 17.72 6.25 3.94
N SER A 410 16.86 5.81 3.02
CA SER A 410 17.21 5.41 1.66
C SER A 410 16.52 6.30 0.62
N PHE A 411 16.87 6.15 -0.66
CA PHE A 411 16.14 6.84 -1.74
C PHE A 411 14.69 6.37 -1.84
N LEU A 412 14.47 5.04 -1.80
CA LEU A 412 13.16 4.37 -1.67
C LEU A 412 13.39 3.04 -0.94
N GLY A 413 12.75 2.82 0.18
CA GLY A 413 12.95 1.58 0.96
C GLY A 413 12.12 1.49 2.23
N GLU A 414 11.77 2.61 2.83
CA GLU A 414 11.01 2.70 4.07
C GLU A 414 9.52 2.71 3.78
N VAL A 415 8.78 1.76 4.35
CA VAL A 415 7.33 1.66 4.23
C VAL A 415 6.66 2.18 5.48
N TRP A 416 5.73 3.10 5.29
CA TRP A 416 5.01 3.78 6.34
C TRP A 416 3.52 3.43 6.32
N PHE A 417 2.96 3.33 7.51
CA PHE A 417 1.53 3.26 7.77
C PHE A 417 1.05 4.58 8.35
N SER A 418 -0.09 5.05 7.88
CA SER A 418 -0.80 6.22 8.43
C SER A 418 -2.29 5.96 8.48
N GLU A 419 -3.02 6.77 9.24
CA GLU A 419 -4.48 6.74 9.29
C GLU A 419 -5.08 8.14 9.37
N ALA A 420 -6.29 8.29 8.82
CA ALA A 420 -7.03 9.53 8.77
C ALA A 420 -8.54 9.31 8.97
N PRO A 421 -9.28 10.34 9.44
CA PRO A 421 -10.72 10.26 9.62
C PRO A 421 -11.51 10.26 8.31
N THR A 422 -11.01 10.93 7.28
CA THR A 422 -11.62 10.97 5.94
C THR A 422 -10.61 10.58 4.85
N PRO A 423 -11.05 10.22 3.65
CA PRO A 423 -10.12 9.90 2.56
C PRO A 423 -9.16 11.04 2.23
N GLU A 424 -9.64 12.27 2.32
CA GLU A 424 -8.88 13.49 2.04
C GLU A 424 -7.86 13.81 3.14
N GLY A 425 -8.04 13.27 4.33
CA GLY A 425 -7.18 13.51 5.49
C GLY A 425 -7.93 14.15 6.69
N PRO A 426 -7.24 14.90 7.57
CA PRO A 426 -5.80 15.14 7.50
C PRO A 426 -4.96 13.88 7.77
N TRP A 427 -3.99 13.63 6.90
CA TRP A 427 -2.95 12.62 7.07
C TRP A 427 -1.76 13.27 7.76
N ALA A 428 -1.58 13.02 9.06
CA ALA A 428 -0.62 13.78 9.88
C ALA A 428 0.49 12.92 10.47
N ASN A 429 0.16 11.78 11.08
CA ASN A 429 1.13 10.93 11.74
C ASN A 429 1.34 9.64 10.95
N ALA A 430 2.57 9.13 10.96
CA ALA A 430 2.91 7.86 10.33
C ALA A 430 3.81 7.01 11.23
N VAL A 431 3.80 5.70 11.02
CA VAL A 431 4.69 4.74 11.69
C VAL A 431 5.40 3.91 10.64
N LYS A 432 6.73 3.84 10.73
CA LYS A 432 7.54 2.96 9.88
C LYS A 432 7.19 1.49 10.19
N VAL A 433 6.73 0.76 9.18
CA VAL A 433 6.28 -0.64 9.35
C VAL A 433 7.21 -1.64 8.71
N ALA A 434 7.96 -1.23 7.70
CA ALA A 434 9.01 -2.05 7.11
C ALA A 434 10.15 -1.17 6.59
N THR A 435 11.35 -1.73 6.57
CA THR A 435 12.52 -1.14 5.91
C THR A 435 13.19 -2.17 5.01
N HIS A 436 13.73 -1.70 3.90
CA HIS A 436 14.60 -2.42 2.99
C HIS A 436 15.98 -1.74 2.88
N ASP A 437 16.28 -0.87 3.83
CA ASP A 437 17.55 -0.17 3.90
C ASP A 437 18.71 -1.12 4.25
N ARG A 438 19.87 -0.94 3.61
CA ARG A 438 21.15 -1.59 3.92
C ARG A 438 22.17 -0.65 4.55
N GLY A 439 21.79 0.55 4.89
CA GLY A 439 22.65 1.56 5.50
C GLY A 439 22.75 2.86 4.69
N PRO A 440 23.45 3.86 5.20
CA PRO A 440 23.47 5.20 4.63
C PRO A 440 23.91 5.23 3.17
N GLY A 441 23.06 5.77 2.29
CA GLY A 441 23.34 5.97 0.88
C GLY A 441 23.03 4.78 -0.03
N ALA A 442 22.45 3.71 0.53
CA ALA A 442 21.75 2.72 -0.27
C ALA A 442 20.29 3.17 -0.41
N ASP A 443 19.49 2.94 -1.13
CA ASP A 443 19.19 3.06 -2.15
C ASP A 443 17.79 2.79 -2.67
N TYR A 444 17.53 2.09 -3.60
CA TYR A 444 16.31 1.90 -4.35
C TYR A 444 15.95 0.41 -4.25
N THR A 445 15.60 -0.05 -3.05
CA THR A 445 15.43 -1.49 -2.82
C THR A 445 13.99 -1.93 -2.69
N PHE A 446 13.06 -1.00 -2.40
CA PHE A 446 11.63 -1.33 -2.32
C PHE A 446 10.78 -0.13 -2.71
N TYR A 447 9.82 -0.31 -3.63
CA TYR A 447 9.00 0.80 -4.12
C TYR A 447 7.58 0.37 -4.50
N ASN A 448 6.71 1.37 -4.67
CA ASN A 448 5.31 1.24 -5.06
C ASN A 448 4.52 0.21 -4.24
N PRO A 449 4.57 0.28 -2.88
CA PRO A 449 3.75 -0.60 -2.06
C PRO A 449 2.27 -0.29 -2.25
N ALA A 450 1.45 -1.34 -2.22
CA ALA A 450 0.02 -1.20 -2.35
C ALA A 450 -0.72 -2.19 -1.45
N SER A 451 -1.68 -1.70 -0.69
CA SER A 451 -2.57 -2.50 0.14
C SER A 451 -3.45 -3.42 -0.69
N ARG A 452 -3.81 -4.57 -0.09
CA ARG A 452 -4.68 -5.57 -0.69
C ARG A 452 -5.89 -5.83 0.23
N PRO A 453 -6.85 -4.90 0.31
CA PRO A 453 -7.95 -4.98 1.28
C PRO A 453 -8.83 -6.23 1.09
N PHE A 454 -8.87 -6.81 -0.11
CA PHE A 454 -9.53 -8.09 -0.36
C PHE A 454 -8.83 -9.30 0.29
N PHE A 455 -7.65 -9.10 0.87
CA PHE A 455 -6.90 -10.09 1.66
C PHE A 455 -6.99 -9.85 3.17
N ASP A 456 -7.57 -8.75 3.61
CA ASP A 456 -7.65 -8.41 5.02
C ASP A 456 -8.35 -9.51 5.83
N GLN A 457 -7.83 -9.78 7.03
CA GLN A 457 -8.32 -10.84 7.91
C GLN A 457 -8.66 -10.30 9.30
N ALA A 458 -9.45 -11.09 10.05
CA ALA A 458 -9.90 -10.75 11.40
C ALA A 458 -10.53 -9.35 11.48
N GLY A 459 -11.47 -9.06 10.54
CA GLY A 459 -12.17 -7.78 10.49
C GLY A 459 -11.27 -6.58 10.17
N GLY A 460 -10.16 -6.78 9.45
CA GLY A 460 -9.20 -5.75 9.09
C GLY A 460 -8.05 -5.57 10.08
N ARG A 461 -7.96 -6.40 11.15
CA ARG A 461 -6.81 -6.38 12.06
C ARG A 461 -5.51 -6.72 11.35
N TYR A 462 -5.53 -7.75 10.51
CA TYR A 462 -4.41 -8.11 9.67
C TYR A 462 -4.62 -7.56 8.28
N ILE A 463 -3.80 -6.58 7.89
CA ILE A 463 -3.79 -6.07 6.52
C ILE A 463 -2.62 -6.63 5.74
N TYR A 464 -2.80 -6.72 4.42
CA TYR A 464 -1.81 -7.22 3.49
C TYR A 464 -1.43 -6.13 2.50
N PHE A 465 -0.14 -6.01 2.23
CA PHE A 465 0.37 -5.13 1.19
C PHE A 465 1.53 -5.79 0.45
N GLU A 466 1.73 -5.41 -0.78
CA GLU A 466 2.87 -5.87 -1.56
C GLU A 466 3.56 -4.68 -2.23
N GLY A 467 4.84 -4.83 -2.54
CA GLY A 467 5.61 -3.84 -3.28
C GLY A 467 6.76 -4.51 -4.02
N THR A 468 7.40 -3.74 -4.88
CA THR A 468 8.48 -4.21 -5.71
C THR A 468 9.78 -4.23 -4.92
N TYR A 469 10.37 -5.40 -4.76
CA TYR A 469 11.75 -5.56 -4.35
C TYR A 469 12.65 -5.51 -5.58
N ALA A 470 13.61 -4.60 -5.59
CA ALA A 470 14.60 -4.47 -6.65
C ALA A 470 15.98 -4.21 -6.06
N ASN A 471 16.95 -5.01 -6.41
CA ASN A 471 18.35 -4.81 -6.08
C ASN A 471 19.17 -4.24 -7.26
N THR A 472 18.63 -4.37 -8.49
CA THR A 472 19.28 -3.91 -9.73
C THR A 472 19.62 -2.42 -9.71
N PHE A 473 18.79 -1.58 -9.08
CA PHE A 473 18.94 -0.14 -9.05
C PHE A 473 19.47 0.42 -7.72
N SER A 474 19.79 -0.47 -6.78
CA SER A 474 20.14 -0.08 -5.41
C SER A 474 21.58 0.43 -5.26
N GLY A 475 22.38 0.40 -6.30
CA GLY A 475 23.83 0.68 -6.18
C GLY A 475 24.61 -0.37 -5.39
N ASN A 476 23.98 -1.41 -4.87
CA ASN A 476 24.63 -2.49 -4.15
C ASN A 476 25.50 -3.32 -5.10
N PRO A 477 26.76 -3.64 -4.75
CA PRO A 477 27.64 -4.43 -5.59
C PRO A 477 27.17 -5.89 -5.72
N ASP A 478 26.45 -6.39 -4.72
CA ASP A 478 26.01 -7.78 -4.63
C ASP A 478 24.52 -7.87 -4.94
N GLN A 479 24.19 -8.08 -6.22
CA GLN A 479 22.82 -8.34 -6.63
C GLN A 479 22.35 -9.68 -6.07
N THR A 480 21.09 -9.72 -5.58
CA THR A 480 20.45 -10.95 -5.14
C THR A 480 20.13 -11.82 -6.37
N PRO A 481 20.85 -12.93 -6.64
CA PRO A 481 20.60 -13.73 -7.83
C PRO A 481 19.19 -14.31 -7.82
N LEU A 482 18.48 -14.28 -8.95
CA LEU A 482 17.16 -14.87 -9.18
C LEU A 482 15.98 -14.21 -8.45
N TYR A 483 16.22 -13.35 -7.45
CA TYR A 483 15.19 -12.81 -6.58
C TYR A 483 14.98 -11.31 -6.75
N ASP A 484 15.76 -10.70 -7.60
CA ASP A 484 15.66 -9.28 -7.95
C ASP A 484 14.43 -8.99 -8.81
N TYR A 485 13.86 -7.79 -8.65
CA TYR A 485 12.75 -7.28 -9.44
C TYR A 485 11.43 -8.08 -9.29
N ASN A 486 11.02 -8.30 -8.04
CA ASN A 486 9.86 -9.12 -7.71
C ASN A 486 8.91 -8.44 -6.72
N GLN A 487 7.65 -8.82 -6.78
CA GLN A 487 6.65 -8.42 -5.78
C GLN A 487 6.83 -9.22 -4.49
N MET A 488 6.91 -8.51 -3.37
CA MET A 488 7.00 -9.10 -2.04
C MET A 488 5.73 -8.83 -1.26
N MET A 489 5.10 -9.87 -0.73
CA MET A 489 3.92 -9.76 0.13
C MET A 489 4.31 -9.60 1.59
N TYR A 490 3.65 -8.67 2.28
CA TYR A 490 3.76 -8.40 3.71
C TYR A 490 2.41 -8.52 4.39
N ARG A 491 2.44 -8.84 5.68
CA ARG A 491 1.29 -8.76 6.59
C ARG A 491 1.62 -7.83 7.75
N LEU A 492 0.68 -6.97 8.11
CA LEU A 492 0.80 -6.07 9.25
C LEU A 492 -0.34 -6.34 10.24
N ASP A 493 -0.01 -6.56 11.51
CA ASP A 493 -0.99 -6.63 12.61
C ASP A 493 -1.23 -5.22 13.16
N LEU A 494 -2.36 -4.63 12.83
CA LEU A 494 -2.73 -3.27 13.24
C LEU A 494 -2.92 -3.14 14.76
N ALA A 495 -3.12 -4.25 15.49
CA ALA A 495 -3.14 -4.19 16.96
C ALA A 495 -1.78 -3.79 17.58
N THR A 496 -0.68 -3.89 16.81
CA THR A 496 0.66 -3.48 17.23
C THR A 496 1.00 -2.03 16.90
N ILE A 497 0.13 -1.34 16.15
CA ILE A 497 0.31 0.04 15.73
C ILE A 497 -0.36 0.98 16.74
N PRO A 498 0.31 2.05 17.22
CA PRO A 498 -0.33 3.05 18.06
C PRO A 498 -1.47 3.76 17.34
N ASN A 499 -2.36 4.41 18.08
CA ASN A 499 -3.32 5.31 17.46
C ASN A 499 -2.59 6.54 16.93
N LEU A 500 -2.80 6.84 15.66
CA LEU A 500 -2.11 7.93 14.98
C LEU A 500 -2.94 9.22 14.92
N PHE A 501 -4.24 9.14 15.14
CA PHE A 501 -5.02 10.34 15.42
C PHE A 501 -5.88 10.11 16.67
N PRO A 502 -6.04 11.15 17.52
CA PRO A 502 -6.84 11.02 18.71
C PRO A 502 -8.31 10.83 18.34
N ARG A 503 -8.85 9.66 18.67
CA ARG A 503 -10.31 9.46 18.72
C ARG A 503 -10.79 9.83 20.10
N LEU A 504 -11.96 10.44 20.16
CA LEU A 504 -12.63 10.58 21.43
C LEU A 504 -12.96 9.21 21.97
N THR A 505 -12.60 8.96 23.24
CA THR A 505 -13.03 7.74 23.91
C THR A 505 -14.56 7.74 23.94
N GLY A 506 -15.21 6.70 23.42
CA GLY A 506 -16.65 6.62 23.32
C GLY A 506 -17.26 7.11 22.00
N ASP A 507 -16.48 7.68 21.10
CA ASP A 507 -16.86 7.99 19.70
C ASP A 507 -16.76 6.70 18.88
N TYR A 508 -17.85 5.95 18.85
CA TYR A 508 -17.91 4.62 18.25
C TYR A 508 -18.35 4.62 16.79
N ASN A 509 -18.91 5.73 16.33
CA ASN A 509 -19.25 5.93 14.92
C ASN A 509 -18.16 6.72 14.16
N GLY A 510 -17.21 7.35 14.89
CA GLY A 510 -16.07 8.05 14.31
C GLY A 510 -16.40 9.43 13.72
N ASP A 511 -17.53 10.04 14.13
CA ASP A 511 -17.97 11.34 13.59
C ASP A 511 -17.36 12.55 14.31
N GLY A 512 -16.54 12.32 15.35
CA GLY A 512 -15.86 13.36 16.13
C GLY A 512 -16.70 13.91 17.28
N ALA A 513 -17.84 13.32 17.58
CA ALA A 513 -18.69 13.63 18.73
C ALA A 513 -18.95 12.36 19.54
N VAL A 514 -19.07 12.48 20.85
CA VAL A 514 -19.54 11.37 21.68
C VAL A 514 -21.00 11.65 22.05
N ASP A 515 -21.91 11.03 21.33
CA ASP A 515 -23.36 11.29 21.51
C ASP A 515 -24.22 10.01 21.48
N ALA A 516 -25.51 10.15 21.27
CA ALA A 516 -26.44 9.03 21.25
C ALA A 516 -26.27 8.11 20.05
N ALA A 517 -25.63 8.55 18.96
CA ALA A 517 -25.34 7.71 17.80
C ALA A 517 -24.31 6.63 18.14
N ASP A 518 -23.33 6.93 18.99
CA ASP A 518 -22.33 5.96 19.47
C ASP A 518 -22.95 4.87 20.34
N TYR A 519 -23.90 5.24 21.19
CA TYR A 519 -24.65 4.24 21.94
C TYR A 519 -25.35 3.23 21.02
N ILE A 520 -25.87 3.68 19.88
CA ILE A 520 -26.51 2.79 18.92
C ILE A 520 -25.49 1.83 18.32
N VAL A 521 -24.26 2.29 18.04
CA VAL A 521 -23.17 1.43 17.57
C VAL A 521 -22.81 0.38 18.62
N TRP A 522 -22.54 0.83 19.87
CA TRP A 522 -22.26 -0.07 20.98
C TRP A 522 -23.37 -1.11 21.16
N ARG A 523 -24.61 -0.67 21.19
CA ARG A 523 -25.76 -1.55 21.41
C ARG A 523 -25.95 -2.60 20.33
N LYS A 524 -25.67 -2.26 19.06
CA LYS A 524 -25.77 -3.17 17.93
C LYS A 524 -24.64 -4.20 17.90
N THR A 525 -23.49 -3.87 18.46
CA THR A 525 -22.28 -4.68 18.41
C THR A 525 -21.94 -5.34 19.76
N PHE A 526 -22.77 -5.13 20.80
CA PHE A 526 -22.58 -5.70 22.13
C PHE A 526 -22.42 -7.22 22.11
N GLY A 527 -21.37 -7.74 22.78
CA GLY A 527 -20.98 -9.14 22.81
C GLY A 527 -20.19 -9.60 21.59
N SER A 528 -19.92 -8.71 20.63
CA SER A 528 -19.07 -9.05 19.46
C SER A 528 -17.60 -9.11 19.86
N ASN A 529 -16.91 -10.11 19.31
CA ASN A 529 -15.43 -10.25 19.34
C ASN A 529 -14.82 -10.23 17.92
N THR A 530 -15.64 -9.93 16.92
CA THR A 530 -15.23 -9.87 15.50
C THR A 530 -15.52 -8.51 14.87
N VAL A 531 -16.59 -7.83 15.31
CA VAL A 531 -16.93 -6.47 14.90
C VAL A 531 -16.68 -5.59 16.12
N LEU A 532 -15.55 -4.89 16.15
CA LEU A 532 -15.00 -4.22 17.33
C LEU A 532 -15.13 -2.68 17.30
N HIS A 533 -16.12 -2.15 16.57
CA HIS A 533 -16.34 -0.71 16.43
C HIS A 533 -16.49 0.03 17.77
N ALA A 534 -17.15 -0.61 18.73
CA ALA A 534 -17.39 -0.04 20.04
C ALA A 534 -16.53 -0.68 21.15
N ASP A 535 -15.43 -1.35 20.81
CA ASP A 535 -14.42 -1.84 21.78
C ASP A 535 -13.46 -0.68 22.16
N GLY A 536 -13.97 0.27 22.90
CA GLY A 536 -13.21 1.43 23.39
C GLY A 536 -12.16 1.04 24.44
N SER A 537 -12.37 -0.07 25.14
CA SER A 537 -11.46 -0.63 26.14
C SER A 537 -10.30 -1.42 25.52
N ARG A 538 -10.46 -1.84 24.26
CA ARG A 538 -9.53 -2.72 23.53
C ARG A 538 -9.33 -4.09 24.19
N SER A 539 -10.36 -4.58 24.83
CA SER A 539 -10.38 -5.91 25.44
C SER A 539 -10.46 -7.05 24.40
N GLY A 540 -10.85 -6.72 23.16
CA GLY A 540 -11.16 -7.68 22.10
C GLY A 540 -12.60 -8.20 22.15
N THR A 541 -13.44 -7.61 22.99
CA THR A 541 -14.87 -7.94 23.09
C THR A 541 -15.63 -6.68 23.49
N ILE A 542 -16.73 -6.38 22.83
CA ILE A 542 -17.57 -5.25 23.18
C ILE A 542 -18.46 -5.62 24.36
N ASP A 543 -18.24 -4.97 25.50
CA ASP A 543 -18.91 -5.27 26.77
C ASP A 543 -19.34 -4.01 27.55
N ASP A 544 -19.70 -4.18 28.82
CA ASP A 544 -20.15 -3.09 29.68
C ASP A 544 -19.03 -2.08 30.01
N ILE A 545 -17.75 -2.47 29.89
CA ILE A 545 -16.63 -1.56 30.10
C ILE A 545 -16.63 -0.48 29.00
N ASP A 546 -16.96 -0.86 27.77
CA ASP A 546 -17.05 0.07 26.63
C ASP A 546 -18.24 1.01 26.79
N TYR A 547 -19.35 0.52 27.31
CA TYR A 547 -20.47 1.38 27.68
C TYR A 547 -20.08 2.42 28.73
N ASP A 548 -19.37 2.01 29.76
CA ASP A 548 -18.89 2.92 30.81
C ASP A 548 -17.94 3.99 30.26
N LEU A 549 -17.11 3.63 29.26
CA LEU A 549 -16.26 4.59 28.55
C LEU A 549 -17.10 5.61 27.77
N TRP A 550 -18.11 5.16 27.04
CA TRP A 550 -19.04 6.06 26.34
C TRP A 550 -19.75 7.00 27.31
N VAL A 551 -20.31 6.49 28.42
CA VAL A 551 -20.98 7.31 29.43
C VAL A 551 -20.08 8.41 29.98
N ARG A 552 -18.82 8.10 30.28
CA ARG A 552 -17.84 9.07 30.83
C ARG A 552 -17.46 10.14 29.83
N SER A 553 -17.53 9.82 28.54
CA SER A 553 -17.11 10.71 27.45
C SER A 553 -18.30 11.41 26.78
N PHE A 554 -19.55 11.12 27.17
CA PHE A 554 -20.76 11.68 26.55
C PHE A 554 -20.74 13.20 26.53
N GLY A 555 -20.97 13.80 25.36
CA GLY A 555 -20.96 15.24 25.14
C GLY A 555 -19.58 15.84 24.85
N VAL A 556 -18.53 15.00 24.78
CA VAL A 556 -17.22 15.46 24.32
C VAL A 556 -17.25 15.58 22.80
N LEU A 557 -16.71 16.69 22.30
CA LEU A 557 -16.54 16.98 20.87
C LEU A 557 -15.05 17.12 20.58
N ASN A 558 -14.59 16.57 19.48
CA ASN A 558 -13.30 16.99 18.93
C ASN A 558 -13.42 18.46 18.52
N PRO A 559 -12.49 19.33 18.89
CA PRO A 559 -12.44 20.64 18.29
C PRO A 559 -12.28 20.45 16.77
N PRO A 560 -13.08 21.17 15.95
CA PRO A 560 -13.02 21.03 14.50
C PRO A 560 -11.59 21.30 14.03
N SER A 561 -11.03 20.36 13.29
CA SER A 561 -9.72 20.48 12.64
C SER A 561 -9.74 21.43 11.43
N SER A 562 -10.87 22.07 11.18
CA SER A 562 -11.09 23.18 10.23
C SER A 562 -12.47 23.77 10.50
N PRO A 563 -12.71 25.06 10.27
CA PRO A 563 -14.03 25.66 10.47
C PRO A 563 -15.01 25.09 9.43
N THR A 564 -15.74 24.04 9.79
CA THR A 564 -16.94 23.66 9.06
C THR A 564 -17.95 24.80 9.22
N GLN A 565 -18.45 25.30 8.11
CA GLN A 565 -19.48 26.30 8.03
C GLN A 565 -20.63 25.94 8.99
N PHE A 566 -20.82 26.78 9.98
CA PHE A 566 -22.09 26.80 10.70
C PHE A 566 -23.20 27.17 9.71
N VAL A 567 -24.06 26.24 9.36
CA VAL A 567 -25.35 26.54 8.78
C VAL A 567 -26.16 27.25 9.90
N PRO A 568 -26.55 28.52 9.75
CA PRO A 568 -27.33 29.17 10.78
C PRO A 568 -28.69 28.47 10.88
N GLU A 569 -29.04 27.98 12.05
CA GLU A 569 -30.39 27.56 12.34
C GLU A 569 -31.36 28.73 12.07
N PRO A 570 -32.57 28.49 11.54
CA PRO A 570 -33.51 29.57 11.29
C PRO A 570 -33.88 30.23 12.62
N SER A 571 -33.52 31.51 12.74
CA SER A 571 -33.72 32.36 13.90
C SER A 571 -35.20 32.44 14.27
N THR A 572 -35.54 31.83 15.40
CA THR A 572 -36.82 32.11 16.10
C THR A 572 -36.68 33.46 16.79
N TRP A 573 -37.31 34.50 16.25
CA TRP A 573 -37.44 35.79 16.89
C TRP A 573 -38.25 35.66 18.17
N LEU A 574 -37.62 35.82 19.32
CA LEU A 574 -38.29 36.12 20.56
C LEU A 574 -37.89 37.53 21.01
N LEU A 575 -38.81 38.45 20.84
CA LEU A 575 -38.79 39.79 21.38
C LEU A 575 -38.78 39.71 22.92
N VAL A 576 -37.72 40.20 23.55
CA VAL A 576 -37.83 40.75 24.92
C VAL A 576 -37.06 42.06 24.95
N SER A 577 -37.85 43.10 25.17
CA SER A 577 -37.43 44.47 25.43
C SER A 577 -36.85 44.65 26.83
N GLY A 578 -35.82 45.47 26.95
CA GLY A 578 -35.66 46.30 28.15
C GLY A 578 -34.32 46.26 28.88
N GLY A 579 -33.60 47.32 28.77
CA GLY A 579 -32.99 47.95 29.95
C GLY A 579 -31.49 47.82 30.19
N GLY A 580 -30.78 48.86 29.91
CA GLY A 580 -29.93 49.49 30.93
C GLY A 580 -28.41 49.34 30.88
N CYS A 581 -27.77 50.34 30.33
CA CYS A 581 -26.65 51.17 30.87
C CYS A 581 -25.30 50.57 31.33
N LEU A 582 -24.29 51.04 30.67
CA LEU A 582 -23.18 51.92 31.13
C LEU A 582 -21.85 51.34 31.63
N LEU A 583 -20.81 51.96 31.04
CA LEU A 583 -19.43 52.23 31.52
C LEU A 583 -18.47 51.04 31.59
N GLY A 584 -17.26 51.16 31.16
CA GLY A 584 -16.31 52.24 30.79
C GLY A 584 -14.93 51.65 30.70
N VAL A 585 -14.24 52.01 29.73
CA VAL A 585 -13.05 52.85 29.66
C VAL A 585 -11.74 52.33 30.27
N ILE A 586 -10.71 52.31 29.38
CA ILE A 586 -9.37 52.85 29.55
C ILE A 586 -8.15 51.90 29.70
N LEU A 587 -7.27 52.10 28.73
CA LEU A 587 -5.77 52.21 28.70
C LEU A 587 -4.97 50.91 28.70
N SER A 588 -4.09 50.72 27.78
CA SER A 588 -3.05 51.39 27.01
C SER A 588 -1.66 50.91 27.41
N ARG A 589 -0.83 50.84 26.40
CA ARG A 589 0.65 50.96 26.31
C ARG A 589 1.48 49.68 26.30
N SER A 590 2.06 49.52 25.13
CA SER A 590 3.49 49.72 24.75
C SER A 590 4.39 48.59 25.22
N GLY A 591 5.20 48.04 24.45
CA GLY A 591 6.01 48.39 23.31
C GLY A 591 7.28 47.55 23.32
N ARG A 592 7.81 47.32 22.21
CA ARG A 592 9.23 47.24 21.81
C ARG A 592 9.63 45.98 21.06
N CYS A 593 10.05 46.29 19.86
CA CYS A 593 10.89 45.54 18.95
C CYS A 593 12.10 44.85 19.59
N PHE A 594 12.42 43.71 19.08
CA PHE A 594 13.81 43.31 18.82
C PHE A 594 13.88 42.41 17.58
N LYS A 595 14.52 42.93 16.53
CA LYS A 595 15.16 42.13 15.48
C LYS A 595 16.56 41.80 15.97
N PRO A 596 17.09 40.65 15.56
CA PRO A 596 18.36 40.75 14.86
C PRO A 596 18.38 39.96 13.53
N ARG A 597 19.26 40.46 12.74
CA ARG A 597 19.65 40.14 11.36
C ARG A 597 20.62 38.96 11.28
N PHE A 598 20.68 38.47 10.02
CA PHE A 598 21.82 37.83 9.32
C PHE A 598 21.85 36.30 9.39
N GLY A 599 22.14 35.60 8.30
CA GLY A 599 22.89 35.96 7.10
C GLY A 599 22.71 34.96 5.96
N ARG A 600 23.02 35.41 4.80
CA ARG A 600 23.18 34.74 3.50
C ARG A 600 24.13 33.52 3.62
N SER A 601 24.03 32.47 2.85
CA SER A 601 24.05 32.37 1.38
C SER A 601 24.35 30.92 0.97
N ALA A 602 24.00 30.64 -0.26
CA ALA A 602 24.55 29.67 -1.21
C ALA A 602 23.95 28.28 -1.13
N GLY A 603 23.49 27.75 -2.19
CA GLY A 603 23.85 27.50 -3.51
C GLY A 603 22.94 26.44 -4.05
N LEU A 604 22.15 26.75 -5.06
CA LEU A 604 21.51 25.76 -5.90
C LEU A 604 22.58 24.84 -6.48
N ILE A 605 22.48 23.57 -6.20
CA ILE A 605 23.06 22.53 -7.05
C ILE A 605 21.88 21.79 -7.66
N ALA A 606 21.71 21.97 -8.96
CA ALA A 606 20.79 21.18 -9.77
C ALA A 606 21.24 19.72 -9.73
N ALA A 607 20.35 18.84 -9.38
CA ALA A 607 20.53 17.40 -9.53
C ALA A 607 20.51 17.04 -11.02
N PRO A 608 21.38 16.12 -11.49
CA PRO A 608 21.32 15.61 -12.85
C PRO A 608 20.07 14.73 -13.06
N PRO A 609 19.58 14.60 -14.28
CA PRO A 609 18.48 13.69 -14.59
C PRO A 609 18.94 12.25 -14.34
N VAL A 610 18.13 11.49 -13.65
CA VAL A 610 18.33 10.06 -13.46
C VAL A 610 17.89 9.36 -14.73
N ASP A 611 18.82 8.73 -15.41
CA ASP A 611 18.60 7.78 -16.52
C ASP A 611 17.83 6.52 -16.05
#